data_79f66b75f3f140d6bf9ca2a89c13ebba
#
_entry.id   79f66b75f3f140d6bf9ca2a89c13ebba
#
_cell.length_a   1.000
_cell.length_b   1.000
_cell.length_c   1.000
_cell.angle_alpha   90.00
_cell.angle_beta   90.00
_cell.angle_gamma   90.00
#
_symmetry.space_group_name_H-M   'P 1'
#
loop_
_entity.id
_entity.type
_entity.pdbx_description
1 polymer ?
#
loop_
_entity_poly.entity_id
_entity_poly.type
_entity_poly.pdbx_seq_one_letter_code
_entity_poly.pdbx_strand_id
1 'polypeptide(L)'
;MQTEQIPTGAAAPLWQTQLPGRPLSGLTVLVVEDSRFSSEALRLLCLRSGARIRRADSLRAAMRHLKTYRPSVLIVDMGLPDGSGAELIHRVKGMGSNAPATLAISGDPATRDEAMAAGALGFLEKPIDSLAAFQQAVLQALPPHALPRGPRLLPDDTVTPDLAALRDDLAHVAAILSGDADPASIDYVARFLTGIARSSHDLPLAQAAEALSQQQDAGRATGQDLKRLSGLVHARLAAGCA
;
A
#
# COMPACT_ATOMS: atom_id res chain seq x y z
N MET A 1 23.20 -57.62 -15.96
CA MET A 1 23.26 -56.20 -16.44
C MET A 1 22.20 -55.41 -15.65
N GLN A 2 22.62 -54.73 -14.61
CA GLN A 2 21.75 -53.82 -13.82
C GLN A 2 21.89 -52.46 -14.43
N THR A 3 20.81 -51.91 -14.96
CA THR A 3 20.69 -50.54 -15.44
C THR A 3 20.56 -49.60 -14.25
N GLU A 4 21.61 -48.88 -13.96
CA GLU A 4 21.69 -47.84 -12.97
C GLU A 4 20.86 -46.64 -13.45
N GLN A 5 19.71 -46.40 -12.83
CA GLN A 5 18.89 -45.22 -13.10
C GLN A 5 19.56 -44.01 -12.43
N ILE A 6 20.13 -43.12 -13.23
CA ILE A 6 20.61 -41.80 -12.79
C ILE A 6 19.38 -40.96 -12.40
N PRO A 7 19.28 -40.44 -11.16
CA PRO A 7 18.20 -39.56 -10.80
C PRO A 7 18.39 -38.20 -11.50
N THR A 8 17.58 -37.91 -12.48
CA THR A 8 17.45 -36.58 -13.09
C THR A 8 16.73 -35.61 -12.12
N GLY A 9 17.40 -35.27 -11.04
CA GLY A 9 17.04 -34.13 -10.21
C GLY A 9 17.64 -32.87 -10.87
N ALA A 10 16.92 -32.23 -11.77
CA ALA A 10 17.31 -30.91 -12.22
C ALA A 10 17.35 -29.99 -10.99
N ALA A 11 18.59 -29.60 -10.59
CA ALA A 11 18.77 -28.62 -9.54
C ALA A 11 17.96 -27.36 -9.90
N ALA A 12 17.12 -26.91 -8.97
CA ALA A 12 16.37 -25.68 -9.16
C ALA A 12 17.35 -24.55 -9.54
N PRO A 13 17.04 -23.73 -10.54
CA PRO A 13 17.92 -22.64 -10.95
C PRO A 13 18.30 -21.80 -9.74
N LEU A 14 19.56 -21.34 -9.64
CA LEU A 14 20.11 -20.58 -8.50
C LEU A 14 19.26 -19.36 -8.11
N TRP A 15 18.50 -18.78 -9.05
CA TRP A 15 17.56 -17.69 -8.79
C TRP A 15 16.27 -18.14 -8.06
N GLN A 16 15.99 -19.43 -7.93
CA GLN A 16 14.94 -20.02 -7.09
C GLN A 16 15.42 -20.35 -5.68
N THR A 17 16.72 -20.18 -5.40
CA THR A 17 17.28 -20.41 -4.05
C THR A 17 16.78 -19.30 -3.15
N GLN A 18 15.83 -19.64 -2.27
CA GLN A 18 15.29 -18.68 -1.32
C GLN A 18 16.36 -18.31 -0.31
N LEU A 19 16.70 -17.03 -0.27
CA LEU A 19 17.61 -16.50 0.73
C LEU A 19 16.91 -16.45 2.09
N PRO A 20 17.54 -16.94 3.19
CA PRO A 20 17.02 -16.78 4.53
C PRO A 20 16.64 -15.30 4.78
N GLY A 21 15.46 -15.05 5.35
CA GLY A 21 14.97 -13.69 5.60
C GLY A 21 14.39 -12.93 4.40
N ARG A 22 14.45 -13.51 3.18
CA ARG A 22 13.89 -12.88 1.95
C ARG A 22 12.84 -13.74 1.26
N PRO A 23 11.68 -13.96 1.90
CA PRO A 23 10.68 -14.93 1.43
C PRO A 23 9.97 -14.53 0.14
N LEU A 24 10.09 -13.26 -0.29
CA LEU A 24 9.47 -12.75 -1.51
C LEU A 24 10.47 -12.63 -2.67
N SER A 25 11.64 -13.30 -2.57
CA SER A 25 12.65 -13.30 -3.63
C SER A 25 12.08 -13.83 -4.94
N GLY A 26 12.35 -13.12 -6.03
CA GLY A 26 11.84 -13.46 -7.38
C GLY A 26 10.46 -12.89 -7.70
N LEU A 27 9.68 -12.45 -6.71
CA LEU A 27 8.39 -11.81 -6.94
C LEU A 27 8.54 -10.36 -7.40
N THR A 28 7.60 -9.94 -8.23
CA THR A 28 7.42 -8.53 -8.60
C THR A 28 6.13 -8.03 -7.96
N VAL A 29 6.24 -6.99 -7.14
CA VAL A 29 5.12 -6.33 -6.48
C VAL A 29 4.85 -5.01 -7.17
N LEU A 30 3.62 -4.79 -7.63
CA LEU A 30 3.13 -3.49 -8.06
C LEU A 30 2.39 -2.85 -6.89
N VAL A 31 2.88 -1.72 -6.42
CA VAL A 31 2.25 -0.90 -5.38
C VAL A 31 1.54 0.26 -6.05
N VAL A 32 0.26 0.45 -5.75
CA VAL A 32 -0.58 1.56 -6.20
C VAL A 32 -0.92 2.40 -4.98
N GLU A 33 -0.18 3.49 -4.81
CA GLU A 33 -0.19 4.35 -3.64
C GLU A 33 0.30 5.74 -4.06
N ASP A 34 -0.48 6.77 -3.81
CA ASP A 34 -0.19 8.15 -4.19
C ASP A 34 0.62 8.91 -3.12
N SER A 35 0.55 8.50 -1.85
CA SER A 35 1.42 9.01 -0.79
C SER A 35 2.86 8.55 -1.00
N ARG A 36 3.78 9.50 -1.04
CA ARG A 36 5.23 9.22 -1.11
C ARG A 36 5.71 8.52 0.14
N PHE A 37 5.22 8.94 1.30
CA PHE A 37 5.60 8.37 2.59
C PHE A 37 5.15 6.91 2.72
N SER A 38 3.87 6.61 2.44
CA SER A 38 3.34 5.25 2.46
C SER A 38 4.01 4.36 1.41
N SER A 39 4.22 4.90 0.20
CA SER A 39 4.92 4.19 -0.88
C SER A 39 6.37 3.86 -0.53
N GLU A 40 7.05 4.72 0.24
CA GLU A 40 8.40 4.47 0.72
C GLU A 40 8.44 3.36 1.79
N ALA A 41 7.48 3.32 2.73
CA ALA A 41 7.33 2.21 3.67
C ALA A 41 7.21 0.87 2.93
N LEU A 42 6.30 0.78 1.97
CA LEU A 42 6.10 -0.42 1.15
C LEU A 42 7.34 -0.78 0.33
N ARG A 43 8.10 0.24 -0.15
CA ARG A 43 9.38 0.00 -0.83
C ARG A 43 10.39 -0.68 0.07
N LEU A 44 10.54 -0.19 1.29
CA LEU A 44 11.48 -0.76 2.26
C LEU A 44 11.08 -2.20 2.65
N LEU A 45 9.79 -2.45 2.87
CA LEU A 45 9.25 -3.78 3.16
C LEU A 45 9.49 -4.76 2.02
N CYS A 46 9.23 -4.36 0.77
CA CYS A 46 9.51 -5.16 -0.42
C CYS A 46 11.00 -5.50 -0.55
N LEU A 47 11.89 -4.51 -0.42
CA LEU A 47 13.33 -4.70 -0.54
C LEU A 47 13.89 -5.63 0.52
N ARG A 48 13.49 -5.43 1.79
CA ARG A 48 13.90 -6.32 2.90
C ARG A 48 13.39 -7.73 2.72
N SER A 49 12.21 -7.89 2.12
CA SER A 49 11.63 -9.20 1.80
C SER A 49 12.20 -9.86 0.54
N GLY A 50 13.04 -9.14 -0.23
CA GLY A 50 13.67 -9.63 -1.46
C GLY A 50 12.83 -9.48 -2.73
N ALA A 51 11.69 -8.80 -2.67
CA ALA A 51 10.84 -8.56 -3.82
C ALA A 51 11.34 -7.40 -4.69
N ARG A 52 11.04 -7.47 -5.98
CA ARG A 52 11.17 -6.33 -6.89
C ARG A 52 9.91 -5.49 -6.80
N ILE A 53 10.07 -4.18 -6.65
CA ILE A 53 8.94 -3.25 -6.57
C ILE A 53 8.78 -2.46 -7.87
N ARG A 54 7.52 -2.19 -8.22
CA ARG A 54 7.06 -1.18 -9.17
C ARG A 54 6.02 -0.31 -8.48
N ARG A 55 5.96 0.97 -8.81
CA ARG A 55 5.04 1.92 -8.18
C ARG A 55 4.16 2.61 -9.21
N ALA A 56 2.94 2.85 -8.83
CA ALA A 56 1.97 3.67 -9.53
C ALA A 56 1.31 4.59 -8.50
N ASP A 57 1.00 5.80 -8.87
CA ASP A 57 0.40 6.83 -8.03
C ASP A 57 -1.10 7.04 -8.30
N SER A 58 -1.68 6.21 -9.15
CA SER A 58 -3.05 6.38 -9.63
C SER A 58 -3.56 5.10 -10.30
N LEU A 59 -4.88 4.95 -10.40
CA LEU A 59 -5.53 3.85 -11.13
C LEU A 59 -5.05 3.79 -12.58
N ARG A 60 -4.95 4.96 -13.23
CA ARG A 60 -4.50 5.10 -14.62
C ARG A 60 -3.06 4.63 -14.79
N ALA A 61 -2.16 4.99 -13.86
CA ALA A 61 -0.77 4.53 -13.88
C ALA A 61 -0.69 3.02 -13.65
N ALA A 62 -1.43 2.48 -12.69
CA ALA A 62 -1.53 1.05 -12.42
C ALA A 62 -1.97 0.26 -13.65
N MET A 63 -3.01 0.72 -14.35
CA MET A 63 -3.50 0.07 -15.57
C MET A 63 -2.48 0.07 -16.70
N ARG A 64 -1.64 1.12 -16.83
CA ARG A 64 -0.51 1.11 -17.79
C ARG A 64 0.49 0.02 -17.47
N HIS A 65 0.85 -0.13 -16.19
CA HIS A 65 1.74 -1.20 -15.74
C HIS A 65 1.17 -2.59 -16.04
N LEU A 66 -0.11 -2.84 -15.71
CA LEU A 66 -0.78 -4.12 -15.92
C LEU A 66 -0.93 -4.52 -17.41
N LYS A 67 -0.94 -3.54 -18.30
CA LYS A 67 -0.90 -3.79 -19.77
C LYS A 67 0.48 -4.19 -20.26
N THR A 68 1.54 -3.79 -19.56
CA THR A 68 2.93 -3.97 -19.99
C THR A 68 3.56 -5.26 -19.45
N TYR A 69 3.23 -5.62 -18.21
CA TYR A 69 3.76 -6.81 -17.54
C TYR A 69 2.78 -7.34 -16.50
N ARG A 70 3.05 -8.57 -16.02
CA ARG A 70 2.25 -9.20 -14.97
C ARG A 70 3.03 -9.19 -13.66
N PRO A 71 2.62 -8.40 -12.65
CA PRO A 71 3.18 -8.52 -11.31
C PRO A 71 2.71 -9.81 -10.65
N SER A 72 3.51 -10.35 -9.74
CA SER A 72 3.12 -11.48 -8.90
C SER A 72 2.09 -11.07 -7.85
N VAL A 73 2.26 -9.85 -7.32
CA VAL A 73 1.42 -9.26 -6.29
C VAL A 73 1.06 -7.83 -6.68
N LEU A 74 -0.17 -7.46 -6.42
CA LEU A 74 -0.68 -6.09 -6.53
C LEU A 74 -1.12 -5.62 -5.14
N ILE A 75 -0.63 -4.47 -4.71
CA ILE A 75 -1.04 -3.81 -3.46
C ILE A 75 -1.69 -2.49 -3.84
N VAL A 76 -2.92 -2.27 -3.39
CA VAL A 76 -3.75 -1.13 -3.85
C VAL A 76 -4.26 -0.35 -2.65
N ASP A 77 -3.95 0.94 -2.61
CA ASP A 77 -4.62 1.87 -1.69
C ASP A 77 -6.09 2.05 -2.10
N MET A 78 -6.97 2.07 -1.10
CA MET A 78 -8.40 2.26 -1.32
C MET A 78 -8.76 3.71 -1.69
N GLY A 79 -7.92 4.71 -1.30
CA GLY A 79 -8.15 6.13 -1.48
C GLY A 79 -7.22 6.78 -2.50
N LEU A 80 -7.40 6.54 -3.80
CA LEU A 80 -6.55 7.11 -4.85
C LEU A 80 -7.16 8.40 -5.45
N PRO A 81 -6.33 9.29 -6.04
CA PRO A 81 -6.79 10.59 -6.52
C PRO A 81 -7.73 10.52 -7.73
N ASP A 82 -7.68 9.42 -8.48
CA ASP A 82 -8.47 9.23 -9.71
C ASP A 82 -9.54 8.13 -9.58
N GLY A 83 -9.87 7.69 -8.34
CA GLY A 83 -10.97 6.76 -8.06
C GLY A 83 -10.72 5.82 -6.90
N SER A 84 -11.69 4.95 -6.61
CA SER A 84 -11.57 3.95 -5.55
C SER A 84 -10.64 2.79 -5.94
N GLY A 85 -9.75 2.39 -5.03
CA GLY A 85 -8.94 1.19 -5.19
C GLY A 85 -9.78 -0.07 -5.44
N ALA A 86 -11.01 -0.12 -4.93
CA ALA A 86 -11.96 -1.21 -5.18
C ALA A 86 -12.26 -1.41 -6.67
N GLU A 87 -12.32 -0.34 -7.45
CA GLU A 87 -12.51 -0.45 -8.91
C GLU A 87 -11.36 -1.19 -9.58
N LEU A 88 -10.12 -0.88 -9.20
CA LEU A 88 -8.94 -1.56 -9.73
C LEU A 88 -8.94 -3.03 -9.32
N ILE A 89 -9.21 -3.33 -8.04
CA ILE A 89 -9.29 -4.70 -7.52
C ILE A 89 -10.33 -5.50 -8.30
N HIS A 90 -11.52 -4.95 -8.50
CA HIS A 90 -12.58 -5.60 -9.25
C HIS A 90 -12.19 -5.89 -10.72
N ARG A 91 -11.57 -4.91 -11.39
CA ARG A 91 -11.07 -5.08 -12.77
C ARG A 91 -10.01 -6.16 -12.86
N VAL A 92 -9.08 -6.20 -11.89
CA VAL A 92 -7.99 -7.19 -11.85
C VAL A 92 -8.54 -8.58 -11.58
N LYS A 93 -9.52 -8.74 -10.69
CA LYS A 93 -10.23 -10.00 -10.47
C LYS A 93 -10.82 -10.57 -11.76
N GLY A 94 -11.34 -9.69 -12.62
CA GLY A 94 -11.86 -10.07 -13.94
C GLY A 94 -10.82 -10.65 -14.92
N MET A 95 -9.52 -10.54 -14.63
CA MET A 95 -8.45 -11.15 -15.44
C MET A 95 -8.33 -12.67 -15.23
N GLY A 96 -9.10 -13.26 -14.32
CA GLY A 96 -9.15 -14.70 -14.06
C GLY A 96 -7.80 -15.27 -13.62
N SER A 97 -7.34 -16.37 -14.22
CA SER A 97 -6.08 -17.04 -13.88
C SER A 97 -4.82 -16.18 -14.10
N ASN A 98 -4.94 -15.08 -14.80
CA ASN A 98 -3.85 -14.14 -15.06
C ASN A 98 -3.77 -12.99 -14.02
N ALA A 99 -4.72 -12.92 -13.10
CA ALA A 99 -4.75 -11.91 -12.07
C ALA A 99 -3.58 -12.07 -11.09
N PRO A 100 -2.87 -10.98 -10.70
CA PRO A 100 -1.93 -11.01 -9.59
C PRO A 100 -2.66 -11.27 -8.27
N ALA A 101 -1.94 -11.81 -7.28
CA ALA A 101 -2.44 -11.85 -5.90
C ALA A 101 -2.64 -10.40 -5.41
N THR A 102 -3.88 -10.02 -5.12
CA THR A 102 -4.22 -8.61 -4.85
C THR A 102 -4.53 -8.40 -3.38
N LEU A 103 -3.82 -7.45 -2.77
CA LEU A 103 -4.04 -6.95 -1.41
C LEU A 103 -4.53 -5.51 -1.46
N ALA A 104 -5.45 -5.17 -0.59
CA ALA A 104 -5.84 -3.78 -0.35
C ALA A 104 -5.07 -3.21 0.85
N ILE A 105 -4.84 -1.90 0.83
CA ILE A 105 -4.33 -1.15 1.97
C ILE A 105 -5.19 0.09 2.22
N SER A 106 -5.34 0.49 3.46
CA SER A 106 -6.03 1.74 3.81
C SER A 106 -5.67 2.21 5.22
N GLY A 107 -5.77 3.51 5.45
CA GLY A 107 -5.82 4.10 6.78
C GLY A 107 -7.21 4.00 7.42
N ASP A 108 -8.25 3.71 6.64
CA ASP A 108 -9.61 3.54 7.14
C ASP A 108 -10.00 2.05 7.16
N PRO A 109 -10.13 1.43 8.35
CA PRO A 109 -10.51 0.03 8.46
C PRO A 109 -11.93 -0.27 7.95
N ALA A 110 -12.81 0.73 7.84
CA ALA A 110 -14.16 0.56 7.31
C ALA A 110 -14.17 0.15 5.83
N THR A 111 -13.10 0.46 5.08
CA THR A 111 -12.96 0.08 3.67
C THR A 111 -12.62 -1.40 3.44
N ARG A 112 -12.39 -2.17 4.52
CA ARG A 112 -12.05 -3.59 4.45
C ARG A 112 -13.10 -4.42 3.72
N ASP A 113 -14.37 -4.27 4.10
CA ASP A 113 -15.45 -5.07 3.53
C ASP A 113 -15.65 -4.76 2.04
N GLU A 114 -15.52 -3.49 1.65
CA GLU A 114 -15.53 -3.06 0.25
C GLU A 114 -14.40 -3.71 -0.56
N ALA A 115 -13.17 -3.67 -0.01
CA ALA A 115 -12.01 -4.28 -0.65
C ALA A 115 -12.17 -5.79 -0.86
N MET A 116 -12.65 -6.51 0.16
CA MET A 116 -12.87 -7.95 0.10
C MET A 116 -13.99 -8.30 -0.90
N ALA A 117 -15.08 -7.56 -0.92
CA ALA A 117 -16.18 -7.72 -1.88
C ALA A 117 -15.70 -7.48 -3.32
N ALA A 118 -14.83 -6.49 -3.55
CA ALA A 118 -14.21 -6.24 -4.84
C ALA A 118 -13.29 -7.38 -5.30
N GLY A 119 -12.75 -8.18 -4.37
CA GLY A 119 -11.96 -9.37 -4.67
C GLY A 119 -10.52 -9.33 -4.18
N ALA A 120 -10.20 -8.46 -3.22
CA ALA A 120 -8.92 -8.52 -2.53
C ALA A 120 -8.77 -9.86 -1.79
N LEU A 121 -7.54 -10.39 -1.76
CA LEU A 121 -7.21 -11.63 -1.04
C LEU A 121 -6.74 -11.36 0.40
N GLY A 122 -6.58 -10.08 0.75
CA GLY A 122 -6.22 -9.63 2.09
C GLY A 122 -6.25 -8.11 2.17
N PHE A 123 -6.20 -7.61 3.40
CA PHE A 123 -6.26 -6.20 3.72
C PHE A 123 -5.19 -5.87 4.75
N LEU A 124 -4.40 -4.85 4.47
CA LEU A 124 -3.40 -4.28 5.37
C LEU A 124 -3.87 -2.92 5.85
N GLU A 125 -3.96 -2.75 7.15
CA GLU A 125 -4.30 -1.46 7.76
C GLU A 125 -3.03 -0.63 7.98
N LYS A 126 -3.06 0.65 7.62
CA LYS A 126 -1.96 1.59 7.91
C LYS A 126 -1.95 1.91 9.43
N PRO A 127 -0.79 1.96 10.09
CA PRO A 127 0.57 1.94 9.55
C PRO A 127 1.02 0.55 9.12
N ILE A 128 1.76 0.47 8.00
CA ILE A 128 2.36 -0.77 7.49
C ILE A 128 3.87 -0.67 7.71
N ASP A 129 4.32 -0.94 8.91
CA ASP A 129 5.73 -0.82 9.33
C ASP A 129 6.36 -2.17 9.71
N SER A 130 5.55 -3.15 10.12
CA SER A 130 6.02 -4.48 10.50
C SER A 130 6.40 -5.34 9.30
N LEU A 131 7.68 -5.75 9.23
CA LEU A 131 8.18 -6.65 8.17
C LEU A 131 7.50 -8.01 8.23
N ALA A 132 7.27 -8.55 9.43
CA ALA A 132 6.61 -9.84 9.62
C ALA A 132 5.16 -9.81 9.13
N ALA A 133 4.38 -8.79 9.54
CA ALA A 133 2.98 -8.64 9.16
C ALA A 133 2.83 -8.49 7.63
N PHE A 134 3.69 -7.68 7.02
CA PHE A 134 3.74 -7.51 5.56
C PHE A 134 4.04 -8.81 4.83
N GLN A 135 5.11 -9.51 5.22
CA GLN A 135 5.49 -10.79 4.63
C GLN A 135 4.38 -11.83 4.75
N GLN A 136 3.77 -11.92 5.93
CA GLN A 136 2.69 -12.87 6.19
C GLN A 136 1.47 -12.58 5.30
N ALA A 137 1.03 -11.34 5.20
CA ALA A 137 -0.10 -10.95 4.37
C ALA A 137 0.14 -11.27 2.88
N VAL A 138 1.33 -10.92 2.36
CA VAL A 138 1.68 -11.22 0.97
C VAL A 138 1.69 -12.73 0.72
N LEU A 139 2.29 -13.50 1.61
CA LEU A 139 2.39 -14.95 1.44
C LEU A 139 1.04 -15.65 1.55
N GLN A 140 0.14 -15.18 2.43
CA GLN A 140 -1.22 -15.72 2.53
C GLN A 140 -2.05 -15.48 1.26
N ALA A 141 -1.78 -14.40 0.55
CA ALA A 141 -2.46 -14.08 -0.70
C ALA A 141 -1.93 -14.88 -1.91
N LEU A 142 -0.72 -15.45 -1.81
CA LEU A 142 -0.12 -16.20 -2.91
C LEU A 142 -0.69 -17.62 -3.03
N PRO A 143 -0.78 -18.15 -4.25
CA PRO A 143 -1.18 -19.54 -4.44
C PRO A 143 -0.13 -20.51 -3.86
N PRO A 144 -0.54 -21.72 -3.39
CA PRO A 144 0.35 -22.66 -2.70
C PRO A 144 1.65 -23.01 -3.45
N HIS A 145 1.62 -23.05 -4.76
CA HIS A 145 2.80 -23.37 -5.59
C HIS A 145 3.82 -22.24 -5.64
N ALA A 146 3.43 -21.02 -5.30
CA ALA A 146 4.32 -19.85 -5.24
C ALA A 146 4.90 -19.60 -3.84
N LEU A 147 4.48 -20.41 -2.84
CA LEU A 147 4.94 -20.25 -1.47
C LEU A 147 6.37 -20.80 -1.30
N PRO A 148 7.21 -20.13 -0.50
CA PRO A 148 8.51 -20.65 -0.08
C PRO A 148 8.34 -21.94 0.73
N ARG A 149 9.28 -22.89 0.55
CA ARG A 149 9.28 -24.16 1.26
C ARG A 149 10.10 -24.05 2.56
N GLY A 150 9.65 -24.73 3.61
CA GLY A 150 10.35 -24.86 4.89
C GLY A 150 9.95 -23.84 5.94
N PRO A 151 10.47 -24.01 7.19
CA PRO A 151 10.20 -23.11 8.30
C PRO A 151 10.82 -21.74 8.05
N ARG A 152 10.13 -20.68 8.51
CA ARG A 152 10.57 -19.29 8.38
C ARG A 152 10.63 -18.64 9.75
N LEU A 153 11.72 -17.92 9.98
CA LEU A 153 11.79 -17.00 11.10
C LEU A 153 10.97 -15.76 10.73
N LEU A 154 10.09 -15.35 11.63
CA LEU A 154 9.40 -14.06 11.49
C LEU A 154 10.34 -12.97 11.99
N PRO A 155 10.71 -12.00 11.15
CA PRO A 155 11.57 -10.90 11.57
C PRO A 155 10.78 -9.98 12.52
N ASP A 156 11.43 -9.51 13.57
CA ASP A 156 10.91 -8.49 14.49
C ASP A 156 11.30 -7.06 14.03
N ASP A 157 11.52 -6.91 12.74
CA ASP A 157 11.96 -5.65 12.16
C ASP A 157 10.78 -4.76 11.80
N THR A 158 10.93 -3.47 12.06
CA THR A 158 10.06 -2.42 11.53
C THR A 158 10.79 -1.58 10.49
N VAL A 159 10.04 -0.91 9.62
CA VAL A 159 10.57 0.06 8.66
C VAL A 159 10.16 1.46 9.08
N THR A 160 11.07 2.41 8.89
CA THR A 160 10.80 3.84 9.10
C THR A 160 11.01 4.54 7.78
N PRO A 161 9.94 5.08 7.14
CA PRO A 161 10.05 5.85 5.92
C PRO A 161 10.78 7.18 6.15
N ASP A 162 11.28 7.77 5.06
CA ASP A 162 11.95 9.06 5.11
C ASP A 162 10.96 10.20 5.43
N LEU A 163 11.31 11.03 6.42
CA LEU A 163 10.54 12.20 6.80
C LEU A 163 10.45 13.27 5.70
N ALA A 164 11.41 13.30 4.76
CA ALA A 164 11.32 14.16 3.59
C ALA A 164 10.11 13.80 2.71
N ALA A 165 9.80 12.50 2.57
CA ALA A 165 8.62 12.05 1.84
C ALA A 165 7.31 12.48 2.55
N LEU A 166 7.28 12.43 3.89
CA LEU A 166 6.15 12.92 4.67
C LEU A 166 5.93 14.42 4.44
N ARG A 167 7.01 15.19 4.44
CA ARG A 167 6.97 16.64 4.22
C ARG A 167 6.46 16.99 2.82
N ASP A 168 6.87 16.24 1.80
CA ASP A 168 6.40 16.42 0.43
C ASP A 168 4.88 16.19 0.35
N ASP A 169 4.37 15.13 0.99
CA ASP A 169 2.95 14.81 1.04
C ASP A 169 2.14 15.92 1.77
N LEU A 170 2.63 16.38 2.93
CA LEU A 170 2.00 17.48 3.65
C LEU A 170 2.00 18.80 2.88
N ALA A 171 3.09 19.10 2.14
CA ALA A 171 3.17 20.28 1.28
C ALA A 171 2.18 20.19 0.11
N HIS A 172 2.00 19.01 -0.47
CA HIS A 172 0.99 18.76 -1.51
C HIS A 172 -0.42 19.05 -0.98
N VAL A 173 -0.76 18.54 0.18
CA VAL A 173 -2.05 18.81 0.83
C VAL A 173 -2.25 20.29 1.15
N ALA A 174 -1.22 20.96 1.69
CA ALA A 174 -1.29 22.40 1.98
C ALA A 174 -1.60 23.21 0.74
N ALA A 175 -1.01 22.83 -0.42
CA ALA A 175 -1.28 23.49 -1.70
C ALA A 175 -2.75 23.32 -2.14
N ILE A 176 -3.32 22.12 -1.99
CA ILE A 176 -4.74 21.86 -2.30
C ILE A 176 -5.66 22.69 -1.38
N LEU A 177 -5.39 22.67 -0.06
CA LEU A 177 -6.20 23.40 0.94
C LEU A 177 -6.11 24.92 0.82
N SER A 178 -5.06 25.45 0.18
CA SER A 178 -4.87 26.90 -0.05
C SER A 178 -5.59 27.39 -1.31
N GLY A 179 -6.08 26.50 -2.18
CA GLY A 179 -6.88 26.81 -3.36
C GLY A 179 -8.38 26.81 -3.09
N ASP A 180 -9.16 27.06 -4.15
CA ASP A 180 -10.62 26.86 -4.12
C ASP A 180 -10.94 25.34 -4.22
N ALA A 181 -10.79 24.63 -3.10
CA ALA A 181 -11.02 23.19 -3.06
C ALA A 181 -12.52 22.89 -3.18
N ASP A 182 -12.89 22.12 -4.20
CA ASP A 182 -14.23 21.59 -4.35
C ASP A 182 -14.50 20.43 -3.36
N PRO A 183 -15.76 20.01 -3.16
CA PRO A 183 -16.08 18.94 -2.23
C PRO A 183 -15.35 17.62 -2.49
N ALA A 184 -15.07 17.26 -3.75
CA ALA A 184 -14.34 16.04 -4.10
C ALA A 184 -12.86 16.13 -3.70
N SER A 185 -12.25 17.29 -3.88
CA SER A 185 -10.89 17.56 -3.43
C SER A 185 -10.76 17.51 -1.91
N ILE A 186 -11.78 18.01 -1.18
CA ILE A 186 -11.81 17.95 0.29
C ILE A 186 -11.89 16.50 0.78
N ASP A 187 -12.76 15.70 0.18
CA ASP A 187 -12.93 14.30 0.52
C ASP A 187 -11.65 13.49 0.26
N TYR A 188 -11.03 13.71 -0.90
CA TYR A 188 -9.72 13.12 -1.20
C TYR A 188 -8.67 13.52 -0.14
N VAL A 189 -8.55 14.81 0.17
CA VAL A 189 -7.57 15.30 1.16
C VAL A 189 -7.80 14.69 2.54
N ALA A 190 -9.06 14.56 2.98
CA ALA A 190 -9.38 13.96 4.28
C ALA A 190 -8.92 12.49 4.34
N ARG A 191 -9.23 11.70 3.32
CA ARG A 191 -8.80 10.30 3.23
C ARG A 191 -7.28 10.14 3.10
N PHE A 192 -6.66 10.96 2.24
CA PHE A 192 -5.21 10.98 2.05
C PHE A 192 -4.47 11.31 3.35
N LEU A 193 -4.92 12.36 4.07
CA LEU A 193 -4.33 12.74 5.36
C LEU A 193 -4.55 11.69 6.45
N THR A 194 -5.71 11.03 6.48
CA THR A 194 -5.94 9.91 7.41
C THR A 194 -4.89 8.81 7.19
N GLY A 195 -4.64 8.44 5.94
CA GLY A 195 -3.64 7.44 5.59
C GLY A 195 -2.22 7.83 6.00
N ILE A 196 -1.80 9.06 5.69
CA ILE A 196 -0.46 9.58 6.04
C ILE A 196 -0.31 9.72 7.54
N ALA A 197 -1.28 10.32 8.22
CA ALA A 197 -1.24 10.56 9.65
C ALA A 197 -1.16 9.25 10.45
N ARG A 198 -1.88 8.23 10.04
CA ARG A 198 -1.75 6.88 10.61
C ARG A 198 -0.38 6.29 10.33
N SER A 199 0.11 6.38 9.10
CA SER A 199 1.44 5.87 8.70
C SER A 199 2.60 6.56 9.43
N SER A 200 2.44 7.84 9.80
CA SER A 200 3.41 8.62 10.56
C SER A 200 3.16 8.63 12.08
N HIS A 201 2.18 7.88 12.58
CA HIS A 201 1.76 7.84 13.98
C HIS A 201 1.33 9.22 14.55
N ASP A 202 0.86 10.14 13.69
CA ASP A 202 0.33 11.44 14.10
C ASP A 202 -1.16 11.35 14.44
N LEU A 203 -1.47 10.91 15.66
CA LEU A 203 -2.85 10.72 16.12
C LEU A 203 -3.70 12.00 16.05
N PRO A 204 -3.21 13.20 16.46
CA PRO A 204 -4.00 14.42 16.35
C PRO A 204 -4.38 14.77 14.90
N LEU A 205 -3.48 14.56 13.95
CA LEU A 205 -3.75 14.80 12.54
C LEU A 205 -4.73 13.75 11.97
N ALA A 206 -4.57 12.48 12.34
CA ALA A 206 -5.47 11.40 11.94
C ALA A 206 -6.90 11.67 12.41
N GLN A 207 -7.10 12.01 13.70
CA GLN A 207 -8.41 12.32 14.25
C GLN A 207 -9.08 13.52 13.58
N ALA A 208 -8.31 14.56 13.24
CA ALA A 208 -8.85 15.73 12.56
C ALA A 208 -9.27 15.40 11.11
N ALA A 209 -8.51 14.58 10.41
CA ALA A 209 -8.82 14.13 9.05
C ALA A 209 -10.04 13.20 9.03
N GLU A 210 -10.13 12.24 9.95
CA GLU A 210 -11.26 11.33 10.11
C GLU A 210 -12.55 12.09 10.46
N ALA A 211 -12.47 13.07 11.38
CA ALA A 211 -13.61 13.89 11.73
C ALA A 211 -14.12 14.70 10.51
N LEU A 212 -13.23 15.24 9.69
CA LEU A 212 -13.61 15.95 8.47
C LEU A 212 -14.31 15.00 7.47
N SER A 213 -13.77 13.80 7.25
CA SER A 213 -14.38 12.80 6.37
C SER A 213 -15.80 12.45 6.82
N GLN A 214 -15.99 12.15 8.12
CA GLN A 214 -17.31 11.83 8.69
C GLN A 214 -18.31 12.98 8.55
N GLN A 215 -17.87 14.23 8.75
CA GLN A 215 -18.73 15.41 8.58
C GLN A 215 -19.09 15.64 7.10
N GLN A 216 -18.15 15.34 6.19
CA GLN A 216 -18.37 15.41 4.76
C GLN A 216 -19.45 14.40 4.32
N ASP A 217 -19.34 13.14 4.73
CA ASP A 217 -20.30 12.08 4.44
C ASP A 217 -21.69 12.41 4.99
N ALA A 218 -21.75 13.11 6.14
CA ALA A 218 -22.99 13.56 6.74
C ALA A 218 -23.53 14.89 6.14
N GLY A 219 -22.85 15.47 5.15
CA GLY A 219 -23.19 16.76 4.57
C GLY A 219 -23.07 17.96 5.52
N ARG A 220 -22.26 17.84 6.58
CA ARG A 220 -22.10 18.82 7.66
C ARG A 220 -20.71 19.42 7.77
N ALA A 221 -19.80 19.09 6.85
CA ALA A 221 -18.44 19.64 6.86
C ALA A 221 -18.47 21.17 6.83
N THR A 222 -17.71 21.79 7.74
CA THR A 222 -17.69 23.24 7.91
C THR A 222 -16.33 23.83 7.55
N GLY A 223 -16.31 25.14 7.23
CA GLY A 223 -15.07 25.88 7.04
C GLY A 223 -14.17 25.89 8.29
N GLN A 224 -14.72 25.59 9.48
CA GLN A 224 -13.95 25.50 10.72
C GLN A 224 -13.15 24.19 10.77
N ASP A 225 -13.74 23.07 10.33
CA ASP A 225 -13.05 21.78 10.27
C ASP A 225 -11.86 21.84 9.29
N LEU A 226 -12.08 22.45 8.11
CA LEU A 226 -11.00 22.71 7.15
C LEU A 226 -9.90 23.61 7.70
N LYS A 227 -10.25 24.70 8.40
CA LYS A 227 -9.25 25.58 9.03
C LYS A 227 -8.44 24.84 10.10
N ARG A 228 -9.08 24.01 10.91
CA ARG A 228 -8.42 23.20 11.93
C ARG A 228 -7.41 22.23 11.26
N LEU A 229 -7.84 21.51 10.23
CA LEU A 229 -6.98 20.57 9.51
C LEU A 229 -5.80 21.28 8.84
N SER A 230 -6.06 22.38 8.13
CA SER A 230 -5.03 23.22 7.51
C SER A 230 -4.01 23.74 8.53
N GLY A 231 -4.48 24.20 9.71
CA GLY A 231 -3.60 24.64 10.80
C GLY A 231 -2.67 23.54 11.31
N LEU A 232 -3.18 22.30 11.44
CA LEU A 232 -2.36 21.14 11.82
C LEU A 232 -1.31 20.83 10.75
N VAL A 233 -1.68 20.81 9.47
CA VAL A 233 -0.73 20.55 8.35
C VAL A 233 0.40 21.59 8.34
N HIS A 234 0.06 22.89 8.44
CA HIS A 234 1.07 23.96 8.49
C HIS A 234 1.98 23.86 9.71
N ALA A 235 1.44 23.50 10.87
CA ALA A 235 2.24 23.30 12.07
C ALA A 235 3.27 22.17 11.91
N ARG A 236 2.94 21.06 11.21
CA ARG A 236 3.87 19.97 10.94
C ARG A 236 4.95 20.38 9.91
N LEU A 237 4.56 21.13 8.88
CA LEU A 237 5.51 21.68 7.91
C LEU A 237 6.52 22.63 8.56
N ALA A 238 6.06 23.46 9.50
CA ALA A 238 6.93 24.38 10.24
C ALA A 238 7.86 23.64 11.22
N ALA A 239 7.38 22.62 11.93
CA ALA A 239 8.18 21.84 12.87
C ALA A 239 9.33 21.05 12.20
N GLY A 240 9.19 20.67 10.95
CA GLY A 240 10.25 19.99 10.18
C GLY A 240 11.32 20.95 9.61
N CYS A 241 11.26 22.25 9.93
CA CYS A 241 12.24 23.27 9.51
C CYS A 241 13.24 23.66 10.61
N ALA A 242 13.19 23.05 11.80
CA ALA A 242 14.05 23.32 12.95
C ALA A 242 15.17 22.27 13.11
#